data_95990cc162d7d6ddc358a952db51f1d9
#
_entry.id   95990cc162d7d6ddc358a952db51f1d9
#
_cell.length_a   1.000
_cell.length_b   1.000
_cell.length_c   1.000
_cell.angle_alpha   90.00
_cell.angle_beta   90.00
_cell.angle_gamma   90.00
#
_symmetry.space_group_name_H-M   'P 1'
#
loop_
_entity.id
_entity.type
_entity.pdbx_description
1 polymer ?
#
loop_
_entity_poly.entity_id
_entity_poly.type
_entity_poly.pdbx_seq_one_letter_code
_entity_poly.pdbx_strand_id
1 'polypeptide(L)'
;MDLLTPPPHTSDTERYAVFADKDMRYDGHLFLGVTSTGIFCRPGCPARLPKFENCSFHSSAADALKSGFRACKRCHPTGGDTELIKTLISLVESEPDIKITNAMLLKRDIDPSTARRQFLARFGMSFTDYARARRLALAAKTLANGGSVLDAQLDAGFESASGFRSAYAKVFGTAPKNTSVSPLYIDWLETSMGRMITIADENALYLLEFTNRKNMRRQFDRLRKVQSRAILPGRTKITEQIEAELGAYFAGTLTDFETPLATSGTDFQRQTWAALQTIPHGETRSYAQLAEMIGKPSAVRAVASANANNGLALIIPCHRVIAKNGGLGGYAGGLSRKSQLLDLEAK
;
A
#
# COMPACT_ATOMS: atom_id res chain seq x y z
N MET A 1 -18.92 20.20 10.45
CA MET A 1 -17.93 19.46 11.26
C MET A 1 -17.14 18.62 10.30
N ASP A 2 -15.86 18.74 10.28
CA ASP A 2 -15.00 17.93 9.41
C ASP A 2 -14.97 16.51 9.99
N LEU A 3 -15.70 15.58 9.37
CA LEU A 3 -15.87 14.20 9.84
C LEU A 3 -14.61 13.33 9.63
N LEU A 4 -13.57 13.89 9.01
CA LEU A 4 -12.25 13.27 8.88
C LEU A 4 -11.37 13.55 10.10
N THR A 5 -11.74 14.51 10.93
CA THR A 5 -11.01 14.81 12.16
C THR A 5 -11.58 13.95 13.29
N PRO A 6 -10.76 13.10 13.93
CA PRO A 6 -11.22 12.32 15.06
C PRO A 6 -11.68 13.26 16.20
N PRO A 7 -12.66 12.83 17.02
CA PRO A 7 -13.16 13.67 18.09
C PRO A 7 -11.99 14.11 19.01
N PRO A 8 -11.98 15.38 19.46
CA PRO A 8 -10.92 15.85 20.32
C PRO A 8 -10.96 15.09 21.65
N HIS A 9 -9.83 14.46 22.01
CA HIS A 9 -9.65 13.93 23.35
C HIS A 9 -9.42 15.08 24.32
N THR A 10 -10.20 15.10 25.39
CA THR A 10 -10.17 16.16 26.41
C THR A 10 -9.14 15.88 27.51
N SER A 11 -8.75 14.62 27.70
CA SER A 11 -7.81 14.18 28.73
C SER A 11 -6.60 13.43 28.16
N ASP A 12 -5.47 13.52 28.86
CA ASP A 12 -4.26 12.77 28.49
C ASP A 12 -4.45 11.25 28.69
N THR A 13 -5.35 10.83 29.57
CA THR A 13 -5.71 9.42 29.75
C THR A 13 -6.39 8.85 28.47
N GLU A 14 -7.32 9.61 27.88
CA GLU A 14 -7.96 9.22 26.61
C GLU A 14 -6.94 9.21 25.46
N ARG A 15 -6.05 10.21 25.42
CA ARG A 15 -4.96 10.26 24.43
C ARG A 15 -4.01 9.07 24.56
N TYR A 16 -3.68 8.68 25.78
CA TYR A 16 -2.85 7.52 26.03
C TYR A 16 -3.51 6.20 25.55
N ALA A 17 -4.83 6.05 25.75
CA ALA A 17 -5.58 4.90 25.27
C ALA A 17 -5.49 4.75 23.75
N VAL A 18 -5.48 5.85 22.97
CA VAL A 18 -5.25 5.82 21.51
C VAL A 18 -3.97 5.07 21.14
N PHE A 19 -2.89 5.27 21.90
CA PHE A 19 -1.60 4.60 21.64
C PHE A 19 -1.59 3.17 22.19
N ALA A 20 -2.28 2.88 23.29
CA ALA A 20 -2.44 1.55 23.82
C ALA A 20 -3.22 0.66 22.86
N ASP A 21 -4.30 1.16 22.32
CA ASP A 21 -5.19 0.47 21.38
C ASP A 21 -4.67 0.52 19.93
N LYS A 22 -3.57 1.27 19.68
CA LYS A 22 -3.01 1.54 18.35
C LYS A 22 -4.06 2.08 17.38
N ASP A 23 -4.88 3.00 17.86
CA ASP A 23 -5.99 3.56 17.10
C ASP A 23 -5.49 4.49 15.99
N MET A 24 -5.47 3.97 14.75
CA MET A 24 -4.96 4.66 13.57
C MET A 24 -5.83 5.83 13.10
N ARG A 25 -7.05 6.03 13.68
CA ARG A 25 -7.87 7.21 13.36
C ARG A 25 -7.17 8.52 13.71
N TYR A 26 -6.29 8.47 14.70
CA TYR A 26 -5.53 9.63 15.17
C TYR A 26 -4.16 9.77 14.52
N ASP A 27 -3.82 8.94 13.52
CA ASP A 27 -2.56 9.08 12.78
C ASP A 27 -2.54 10.40 12.01
N GLY A 28 -1.51 11.20 12.22
CA GLY A 28 -1.42 12.56 11.71
C GLY A 28 -2.08 13.65 12.58
N HIS A 29 -2.93 13.27 13.54
CA HIS A 29 -3.67 14.19 14.41
C HIS A 29 -3.25 14.14 15.88
N LEU A 30 -2.58 13.07 16.31
CA LEU A 30 -2.09 12.91 17.66
C LEU A 30 -0.72 12.26 17.67
N PHE A 31 0.21 12.82 18.44
CA PHE A 31 1.58 12.36 18.58
C PHE A 31 1.94 12.22 20.04
N LEU A 32 2.67 11.15 20.37
CA LEU A 32 3.12 10.84 21.72
C LEU A 32 4.61 11.14 21.83
N GLY A 33 4.98 12.14 22.62
CA GLY A 33 6.35 12.41 23.04
C GLY A 33 6.72 11.54 24.24
N VAL A 34 7.86 10.87 24.17
CA VAL A 34 8.41 10.05 25.27
C VAL A 34 9.51 10.84 25.95
N THR A 35 9.21 11.41 27.11
CA THR A 35 10.12 12.35 27.85
C THR A 35 11.45 11.70 28.22
N SER A 36 11.45 10.41 28.58
CA SER A 36 12.66 9.67 28.94
C SER A 36 13.64 9.44 27.79
N THR A 37 13.17 9.53 26.53
CA THR A 37 14.00 9.25 25.34
C THR A 37 14.12 10.43 24.38
N GLY A 38 13.31 11.45 24.57
CA GLY A 38 13.20 12.61 23.67
C GLY A 38 12.67 12.23 22.28
N ILE A 39 11.89 11.13 22.17
CA ILE A 39 11.38 10.63 20.90
C ILE A 39 9.87 10.81 20.85
N PHE A 40 9.32 11.27 19.73
CA PHE A 40 7.87 11.23 19.53
C PHE A 40 7.47 10.18 18.48
N CYS A 41 6.30 9.59 18.71
CA CYS A 41 5.72 8.51 17.92
C CYS A 41 4.30 8.88 17.43
N ARG A 42 3.83 8.19 16.41
CA ARG A 42 2.43 8.21 15.97
C ARG A 42 1.67 7.00 16.50
N PRO A 43 0.32 7.00 16.52
CA PRO A 43 -0.48 5.83 16.79
C PRO A 43 -0.06 4.65 15.91
N GLY A 44 -0.13 3.42 16.45
CA GLY A 44 0.30 2.22 15.73
C GLY A 44 1.83 1.98 15.70
N CYS A 45 2.63 2.76 16.40
CA CYS A 45 4.07 2.51 16.54
C CYS A 45 4.34 1.09 17.05
N PRO A 46 5.27 0.30 16.40
CA PRO A 46 5.60 -1.04 16.85
C PRO A 46 6.50 -1.08 18.10
N ALA A 47 6.94 0.07 18.59
CA ALA A 47 7.71 0.17 19.83
C ALA A 47 6.82 -0.19 21.05
N ARG A 48 7.47 -0.63 22.14
CA ARG A 48 6.77 -0.82 23.41
C ARG A 48 6.16 0.50 23.87
N LEU A 49 4.89 0.47 24.28
CA LEU A 49 4.22 1.62 24.85
C LEU A 49 4.97 2.09 26.10
N PRO A 50 5.35 3.37 26.20
CA PRO A 50 5.99 3.90 27.39
C PRO A 50 4.99 3.97 28.55
N LYS A 51 5.47 4.11 29.78
CA LYS A 51 4.61 4.36 30.93
C LYS A 51 3.95 5.74 30.78
N PHE A 52 2.72 5.87 31.25
CA PHE A 52 1.92 7.10 31.14
C PHE A 52 2.66 8.35 31.65
N GLU A 53 3.35 8.22 32.78
CA GLU A 53 4.13 9.28 33.42
C GLU A 53 5.28 9.85 32.55
N ASN A 54 5.71 9.09 31.54
CA ASN A 54 6.74 9.51 30.59
C ASN A 54 6.17 9.96 29.25
N CYS A 55 4.87 10.26 29.17
CA CYS A 55 4.20 10.63 27.95
C CYS A 55 3.83 12.12 27.94
N SER A 56 4.01 12.75 26.80
CA SER A 56 3.41 14.03 26.45
C SER A 56 2.66 13.90 25.12
N PHE A 57 1.60 14.65 24.94
CA PHE A 57 0.75 14.53 23.77
C PHE A 57 0.76 15.82 22.97
N HIS A 58 0.89 15.72 21.65
CA HIS A 58 1.01 16.83 20.72
C HIS A 58 -0.01 16.66 19.59
N SER A 59 -0.60 17.77 19.17
CA SER A 59 -1.61 17.80 18.10
C SER A 59 -1.00 17.74 16.69
N SER A 60 0.31 17.98 16.59
CA SER A 60 1.02 17.89 15.32
C SER A 60 2.47 17.45 15.51
N ALA A 61 3.06 16.90 14.45
CA ALA A 61 4.50 16.58 14.44
C ALA A 61 5.37 17.85 14.66
N ALA A 62 4.90 19.00 14.14
CA ALA A 62 5.58 20.28 14.34
C ALA A 62 5.61 20.71 15.81
N ASP A 63 4.51 20.49 16.55
CA ASP A 63 4.46 20.79 17.97
C ASP A 63 5.39 19.90 18.78
N ALA A 64 5.44 18.61 18.45
CA ALA A 64 6.37 17.67 19.08
C ALA A 64 7.83 18.07 18.83
N LEU A 65 8.18 18.47 17.59
CA LEU A 65 9.52 18.97 17.25
C LEU A 65 9.87 20.25 18.00
N LYS A 66 8.94 21.23 18.07
CA LYS A 66 9.12 22.48 18.83
C LYS A 66 9.33 22.21 20.33
N SER A 67 8.69 21.17 20.86
CA SER A 67 8.85 20.74 22.25
C SER A 67 10.17 19.96 22.50
N GLY A 68 11.06 19.87 21.51
CA GLY A 68 12.38 19.25 21.65
C GLY A 68 12.42 17.76 21.41
N PHE A 69 11.32 17.14 20.99
CA PHE A 69 11.31 15.71 20.65
C PHE A 69 11.82 15.50 19.22
N ARG A 70 12.52 14.40 18.99
CA ARG A 70 12.90 13.93 17.66
C ARG A 70 11.95 12.83 17.16
N ALA A 71 11.75 12.75 15.86
CA ALA A 71 10.91 11.73 15.23
C ALA A 71 11.40 10.31 15.51
N CYS A 72 10.48 9.40 15.80
CA CYS A 72 10.76 7.99 15.97
C CYS A 72 11.23 7.36 14.65
N LYS A 73 12.39 6.71 14.67
CA LYS A 73 12.98 6.02 13.50
C LYS A 73 12.26 4.71 13.12
N ARG A 74 11.29 4.24 13.93
CA ARG A 74 10.53 3.01 13.65
C ARG A 74 9.19 3.29 13.00
N CYS A 75 8.47 4.31 13.47
CA CYS A 75 7.14 4.62 12.96
C CYS A 75 7.10 5.85 12.04
N HIS A 76 8.20 6.61 11.91
CA HIS A 76 8.31 7.80 11.05
C HIS A 76 7.09 8.73 11.19
N PRO A 77 6.88 9.35 12.37
CA PRO A 77 5.64 10.07 12.69
C PRO A 77 5.45 11.38 11.91
N THR A 78 6.49 11.86 11.23
CA THR A 78 6.41 13.06 10.39
C THR A 78 5.72 12.83 9.06
N GLY A 79 5.30 11.60 8.78
CA GLY A 79 4.52 11.21 7.59
C GLY A 79 5.20 11.52 6.25
N GLY A 80 4.84 10.76 5.23
CA GLY A 80 5.35 10.98 3.87
C GLY A 80 6.75 10.39 3.64
N ASP A 81 7.15 10.38 2.38
CA ASP A 81 8.53 10.08 2.01
C ASP A 81 9.44 11.21 2.50
N THR A 82 10.56 10.84 3.13
CA THR A 82 11.57 11.84 3.46
C THR A 82 12.03 12.54 2.18
N GLU A 83 12.55 13.77 2.27
CA GLU A 83 13.11 14.46 1.11
C GLU A 83 14.18 13.59 0.41
N LEU A 84 14.95 12.81 1.18
CA LEU A 84 15.88 11.85 0.62
C LEU A 84 15.16 10.77 -0.22
N ILE A 85 14.07 10.20 0.27
CA ILE A 85 13.30 9.20 -0.47
C ILE A 85 12.71 9.79 -1.76
N LYS A 86 12.14 10.98 -1.71
CA LYS A 86 11.63 11.69 -2.89
C LYS A 86 12.74 11.94 -3.91
N THR A 87 13.90 12.43 -3.46
CA THR A 87 15.07 12.66 -4.31
C THR A 87 15.54 11.36 -4.97
N LEU A 88 15.60 10.25 -4.23
CA LEU A 88 16.03 8.96 -4.74
C LEU A 88 15.03 8.40 -5.77
N ILE A 89 13.74 8.52 -5.53
CA ILE A 89 12.70 8.12 -6.50
C ILE A 89 12.82 8.99 -7.74
N SER A 90 12.84 10.32 -7.59
CA SER A 90 12.96 11.25 -8.70
C SER A 90 14.20 10.96 -9.57
N LEU A 91 15.35 10.62 -8.95
CA LEU A 91 16.56 10.26 -9.66
C LEU A 91 16.36 9.03 -10.56
N VAL A 92 15.66 8.01 -10.06
CA VAL A 92 15.42 6.78 -10.86
C VAL A 92 14.33 7.00 -11.91
N GLU A 93 13.31 7.79 -11.63
CA GLU A 93 12.22 8.03 -12.59
C GLU A 93 12.63 9.01 -13.71
N SER A 94 13.53 9.96 -13.43
CA SER A 94 14.07 10.87 -14.47
C SER A 94 15.05 10.18 -15.41
N GLU A 95 15.83 9.22 -14.90
CA GLU A 95 16.88 8.52 -15.65
C GLU A 95 16.82 7.01 -15.34
N PRO A 96 15.76 6.31 -15.76
CA PRO A 96 15.49 4.94 -15.31
C PRO A 96 16.46 3.87 -15.88
N ASP A 97 17.24 4.18 -16.92
CA ASP A 97 18.26 3.34 -17.52
C ASP A 97 19.61 3.42 -16.80
N ILE A 98 19.82 4.45 -15.98
CA ILE A 98 21.11 4.68 -15.32
C ILE A 98 21.38 3.66 -14.22
N LYS A 99 22.61 3.12 -14.23
CA LYS A 99 23.13 2.27 -13.17
C LYS A 99 23.51 3.10 -11.95
N ILE A 100 22.68 3.06 -10.91
CA ILE A 100 22.98 3.73 -9.65
C ILE A 100 24.14 3.04 -8.94
N THR A 101 25.16 3.82 -8.59
CA THR A 101 26.35 3.38 -7.84
C THR A 101 26.51 4.23 -6.57
N ASN A 102 27.24 3.69 -5.58
CA ASN A 102 27.57 4.44 -4.36
C ASN A 102 28.35 5.73 -4.68
N ALA A 103 29.24 5.70 -5.69
CA ALA A 103 29.99 6.89 -6.12
C ALA A 103 29.05 7.98 -6.67
N MET A 104 27.99 7.62 -7.39
CA MET A 104 26.99 8.58 -7.86
C MET A 104 26.21 9.20 -6.72
N LEU A 105 25.86 8.44 -5.70
CA LEU A 105 25.15 8.95 -4.52
C LEU A 105 26.05 9.94 -3.75
N LEU A 106 27.31 9.57 -3.51
CA LEU A 106 28.28 10.44 -2.82
C LEU A 106 28.52 11.75 -3.58
N LYS A 107 28.59 11.74 -4.90
CA LYS A 107 28.70 12.97 -5.73
C LYS A 107 27.47 13.91 -5.61
N ARG A 108 26.35 13.40 -5.10
CA ARG A 108 25.11 14.15 -4.83
C ARG A 108 24.88 14.40 -3.35
N ASP A 109 25.94 14.30 -2.54
CA ASP A 109 25.89 14.43 -1.06
C ASP A 109 24.91 13.47 -0.39
N ILE A 110 24.67 12.31 -1.01
CA ILE A 110 23.79 11.26 -0.47
C ILE A 110 24.64 10.13 0.10
N ASP A 111 24.58 9.92 1.41
CA ASP A 111 25.21 8.79 2.06
C ASP A 111 24.54 7.46 1.66
N PRO A 112 25.27 6.51 1.01
CA PRO A 112 24.69 5.27 0.51
C PRO A 112 24.11 4.37 1.60
N SER A 113 24.64 4.41 2.81
CA SER A 113 24.14 3.59 3.94
C SER A 113 22.82 4.13 4.46
N THR A 114 22.68 5.44 4.52
CA THR A 114 21.45 6.13 4.88
C THR A 114 20.38 5.91 3.81
N ALA A 115 20.72 6.06 2.52
CA ALA A 115 19.82 5.76 1.41
C ALA A 115 19.32 4.31 1.48
N ARG A 116 20.23 3.34 1.64
CA ARG A 116 19.86 1.92 1.79
C ARG A 116 18.93 1.68 2.97
N ARG A 117 19.25 2.22 4.14
CA ARG A 117 18.44 2.03 5.37
C ARG A 117 17.04 2.61 5.24
N GLN A 118 16.93 3.86 4.75
CA GLN A 118 15.64 4.50 4.59
C GLN A 118 14.79 3.82 3.52
N PHE A 119 15.40 3.47 2.38
CA PHE A 119 14.70 2.81 1.29
C PHE A 119 14.24 1.40 1.68
N LEU A 120 15.08 0.63 2.39
CA LEU A 120 14.71 -0.68 2.92
C LEU A 120 13.55 -0.59 3.92
N ALA A 121 13.58 0.40 4.82
CA ALA A 121 12.50 0.63 5.78
C ALA A 121 11.19 1.05 5.08
N ARG A 122 11.28 1.77 3.96
CA ARG A 122 10.14 2.30 3.25
C ARG A 122 9.52 1.29 2.27
N PHE A 123 10.34 0.58 1.50
CA PHE A 123 9.93 -0.25 0.37
C PHE A 123 10.26 -1.75 0.54
N GLY A 124 10.94 -2.15 1.62
CA GLY A 124 11.34 -3.54 1.84
C GLY A 124 12.50 -4.01 0.94
N MET A 125 13.08 -3.12 0.13
CA MET A 125 14.22 -3.40 -0.75
C MET A 125 15.25 -2.27 -0.71
N SER A 126 16.51 -2.56 -1.11
CA SER A 126 17.51 -1.50 -1.20
C SER A 126 17.26 -0.58 -2.38
N PHE A 127 17.76 0.67 -2.31
CA PHE A 127 17.63 1.62 -3.41
C PHE A 127 18.29 1.12 -4.72
N THR A 128 19.43 0.46 -4.60
CA THR A 128 20.12 -0.13 -5.76
C THR A 128 19.35 -1.29 -6.38
N ASP A 129 18.63 -2.07 -5.58
CA ASP A 129 17.75 -3.13 -6.09
C ASP A 129 16.50 -2.56 -6.75
N TYR A 130 15.93 -1.49 -6.21
CA TYR A 130 14.85 -0.73 -6.82
C TYR A 130 15.26 -0.19 -8.20
N ALA A 131 16.38 0.54 -8.28
CA ALA A 131 16.89 1.07 -9.53
C ALA A 131 17.20 -0.03 -10.57
N ARG A 132 17.77 -1.17 -10.12
CA ARG A 132 17.99 -2.32 -11.00
C ARG A 132 16.67 -2.91 -11.50
N ALA A 133 15.67 -3.05 -10.63
CA ALA A 133 14.36 -3.56 -11.01
C ALA A 133 13.68 -2.64 -12.03
N ARG A 134 13.78 -1.31 -11.87
CA ARG A 134 13.24 -0.34 -12.84
C ARG A 134 13.92 -0.49 -14.21
N ARG A 135 15.25 -0.64 -14.28
CA ARG A 135 15.95 -0.91 -15.55
C ARG A 135 15.46 -2.21 -16.21
N LEU A 136 15.31 -3.28 -15.43
CA LEU A 136 14.79 -4.55 -15.95
C LEU A 136 13.32 -4.46 -16.40
N ALA A 137 12.53 -3.54 -15.80
CA ALA A 137 11.17 -3.26 -16.27
C ALA A 137 11.15 -2.64 -17.68
N LEU A 138 12.11 -1.73 -18.00
CA LEU A 138 12.28 -1.20 -19.36
C LEU A 138 12.60 -2.34 -20.34
N ALA A 139 13.58 -3.19 -20.03
CA ALA A 139 13.91 -4.34 -20.86
C ALA A 139 12.71 -5.26 -21.11
N ALA A 140 11.91 -5.54 -20.08
CA ALA A 140 10.73 -6.38 -20.21
C ALA A 140 9.66 -5.74 -21.11
N LYS A 141 9.49 -4.41 -21.03
CA LYS A 141 8.60 -3.65 -21.89
C LYS A 141 9.04 -3.71 -23.36
N THR A 142 10.33 -3.53 -23.63
CA THR A 142 10.90 -3.65 -24.98
C THR A 142 10.68 -5.03 -25.57
N LEU A 143 10.96 -6.09 -24.78
CA LEU A 143 10.72 -7.48 -25.23
C LEU A 143 9.23 -7.77 -25.46
N ALA A 144 8.33 -7.28 -24.61
CA ALA A 144 6.90 -7.45 -24.76
C ALA A 144 6.34 -6.75 -26.00
N ASN A 145 6.96 -5.66 -26.41
CA ASN A 145 6.63 -4.91 -27.63
C ASN A 145 7.30 -5.48 -28.90
N GLY A 146 7.96 -6.65 -28.83
CA GLY A 146 8.59 -7.31 -29.96
C GLY A 146 10.03 -6.87 -30.26
N GLY A 147 10.62 -6.04 -29.39
CA GLY A 147 12.04 -5.63 -29.49
C GLY A 147 13.01 -6.81 -29.30
N SER A 148 14.22 -6.65 -29.82
CA SER A 148 15.25 -7.67 -29.68
C SER A 148 15.82 -7.73 -28.26
N VAL A 149 16.51 -8.85 -27.93
CA VAL A 149 17.22 -8.99 -26.65
C VAL A 149 18.34 -7.95 -26.52
N LEU A 150 18.93 -7.52 -27.65
CA LEU A 150 19.95 -6.49 -27.66
C LEU A 150 19.32 -5.12 -27.36
N ASP A 151 18.20 -4.78 -27.98
CA ASP A 151 17.48 -3.52 -27.69
C ASP A 151 17.10 -3.45 -26.22
N ALA A 152 16.54 -4.54 -25.67
CA ALA A 152 16.19 -4.64 -24.27
C ALA A 152 17.38 -4.48 -23.32
N GLN A 153 18.54 -5.01 -23.69
CA GLN A 153 19.80 -4.83 -22.95
C GLN A 153 20.23 -3.37 -22.94
N LEU A 154 20.19 -2.71 -24.11
CA LEU A 154 20.59 -1.31 -24.27
C LEU A 154 19.63 -0.37 -23.52
N ASP A 155 18.33 -0.55 -23.69
CA ASP A 155 17.29 0.23 -23.00
C ASP A 155 17.39 0.13 -21.47
N ALA A 156 17.86 -1.02 -20.96
CA ALA A 156 18.07 -1.22 -19.54
C ALA A 156 19.48 -0.79 -19.06
N GLY A 157 20.30 -0.17 -19.90
CA GLY A 157 21.62 0.34 -19.56
C GLY A 157 22.60 -0.75 -19.08
N PHE A 158 22.55 -1.96 -19.67
CA PHE A 158 23.51 -3.03 -19.36
C PHE A 158 24.65 -3.08 -20.37
N GLU A 159 25.87 -2.93 -19.87
CA GLU A 159 27.10 -2.93 -20.68
C GLU A 159 27.45 -4.32 -21.25
N SER A 160 26.99 -5.41 -20.61
CA SER A 160 27.31 -6.77 -21.03
C SER A 160 26.06 -7.65 -21.15
N ALA A 161 26.03 -8.48 -22.19
CA ALA A 161 24.96 -9.43 -22.45
C ALA A 161 24.84 -10.50 -21.35
N SER A 162 25.96 -10.95 -20.77
CA SER A 162 25.97 -11.94 -19.69
C SER A 162 25.43 -11.36 -18.40
N GLY A 163 25.81 -10.11 -18.05
CA GLY A 163 25.29 -9.38 -16.91
C GLY A 163 23.79 -9.12 -17.01
N PHE A 164 23.32 -8.72 -18.20
CA PHE A 164 21.91 -8.55 -18.48
C PHE A 164 21.13 -9.85 -18.32
N ARG A 165 21.55 -10.93 -18.99
CA ARG A 165 20.87 -12.23 -18.91
C ARG A 165 20.78 -12.77 -17.47
N SER A 166 21.88 -12.65 -16.71
CA SER A 166 21.92 -13.08 -15.31
C SER A 166 20.95 -12.25 -14.43
N ALA A 167 20.97 -10.93 -14.56
CA ALA A 167 20.09 -10.05 -13.82
C ALA A 167 18.60 -10.27 -14.17
N TYR A 168 18.33 -10.43 -15.47
CA TYR A 168 16.99 -10.69 -15.97
C TYR A 168 16.46 -12.04 -15.47
N ALA A 169 17.24 -13.12 -15.62
CA ALA A 169 16.84 -14.45 -15.13
C ALA A 169 16.62 -14.48 -13.61
N LYS A 170 17.40 -13.76 -12.84
CA LYS A 170 17.22 -13.65 -11.39
C LYS A 170 15.88 -13.01 -11.00
N VAL A 171 15.39 -12.05 -11.78
CA VAL A 171 14.13 -11.33 -11.48
C VAL A 171 12.91 -12.02 -12.09
N PHE A 172 13.04 -12.49 -13.35
CA PHE A 172 11.93 -13.06 -14.11
C PHE A 172 11.86 -14.60 -14.07
N GLY A 173 12.90 -15.25 -13.53
CA GLY A 173 12.98 -16.73 -13.49
C GLY A 173 13.26 -17.39 -14.84
N THR A 174 13.40 -16.61 -15.92
CA THR A 174 13.64 -17.07 -17.29
C THR A 174 14.69 -16.23 -18.01
N ALA A 175 15.33 -16.79 -19.03
CA ALA A 175 16.20 -16.01 -19.90
C ALA A 175 15.40 -14.93 -20.66
N PRO A 176 16.02 -13.77 -21.01
CA PRO A 176 15.36 -12.77 -21.83
C PRO A 176 15.07 -13.36 -23.23
N LYS A 177 13.81 -13.50 -23.53
CA LYS A 177 13.29 -13.94 -24.83
C LYS A 177 12.14 -13.01 -25.19
N ASN A 178 11.69 -13.04 -26.44
CA ASN A 178 10.41 -12.46 -26.81
C ASN A 178 9.31 -13.17 -26.04
N THR A 179 8.91 -12.59 -24.89
CA THR A 179 7.81 -13.10 -24.08
C THR A 179 6.67 -12.11 -24.19
N SER A 180 5.52 -12.60 -24.59
CA SER A 180 4.25 -11.83 -24.62
C SER A 180 3.72 -11.48 -23.22
N VAL A 181 4.48 -11.75 -22.16
CA VAL A 181 4.04 -11.58 -20.78
C VAL A 181 4.72 -10.36 -20.17
N SER A 182 4.02 -9.24 -20.18
CA SER A 182 4.46 -8.02 -19.49
C SER A 182 4.52 -8.23 -17.98
N PRO A 183 5.47 -7.60 -17.26
CA PRO A 183 5.52 -7.64 -15.80
C PRO A 183 4.29 -6.98 -15.19
N LEU A 184 4.04 -7.25 -13.91
CA LEU A 184 3.18 -6.43 -13.06
C LEU A 184 4.01 -5.34 -12.41
N TYR A 185 3.40 -4.18 -12.18
CA TYR A 185 4.04 -3.05 -11.53
C TYR A 185 3.44 -2.82 -10.16
N ILE A 186 4.31 -2.59 -9.17
CA ILE A 186 3.94 -2.29 -7.80
C ILE A 186 4.23 -0.82 -7.51
N ASP A 187 3.26 -0.15 -6.91
CA ASP A 187 3.40 1.24 -6.43
C ASP A 187 2.75 1.42 -5.06
N TRP A 188 3.08 2.54 -4.40
CA TRP A 188 2.60 2.88 -3.06
C TRP A 188 1.88 4.23 -3.10
N LEU A 189 0.62 4.23 -2.72
CA LEU A 189 -0.22 5.41 -2.68
C LEU A 189 -0.42 5.89 -1.25
N GLU A 190 -0.25 7.18 -1.01
CA GLU A 190 -0.61 7.80 0.25
C GLU A 190 -2.07 8.22 0.22
N THR A 191 -2.84 7.80 1.23
CA THR A 191 -4.25 8.17 1.35
C THR A 191 -4.55 8.74 2.74
N SER A 192 -5.67 9.43 2.91
CA SER A 192 -6.12 9.95 4.20
C SER A 192 -6.32 8.86 5.26
N MET A 193 -6.56 7.60 4.84
CA MET A 193 -6.71 6.45 5.74
C MET A 193 -5.44 5.61 5.88
N GLY A 194 -4.31 6.11 5.39
CA GLY A 194 -3.01 5.47 5.45
C GLY A 194 -2.54 4.95 4.09
N ARG A 195 -1.32 4.43 4.06
CA ARG A 195 -0.66 4.00 2.84
C ARG A 195 -1.30 2.73 2.26
N MET A 196 -1.56 2.77 0.96
CA MET A 196 -1.98 1.62 0.18
C MET A 196 -0.88 1.15 -0.77
N ILE A 197 -0.97 -0.09 -1.20
CA ILE A 197 -0.13 -0.69 -2.21
C ILE A 197 -1.00 -1.11 -3.38
N THR A 198 -0.54 -0.83 -4.58
CA THR A 198 -1.17 -1.25 -5.83
C THR A 198 -0.28 -2.26 -6.56
N ILE A 199 -0.88 -3.20 -7.26
CA ILE A 199 -0.21 -3.99 -8.29
C ILE A 199 -1.09 -3.96 -9.52
N ALA A 200 -0.54 -3.47 -10.63
CA ALA A 200 -1.25 -3.30 -11.90
C ALA A 200 -0.36 -3.64 -13.09
N ASP A 201 -0.97 -3.84 -14.25
CA ASP A 201 -0.29 -3.70 -15.54
C ASP A 201 -0.92 -2.52 -16.31
N GLU A 202 -0.67 -2.42 -17.60
CA GLU A 202 -1.22 -1.34 -18.43
C GLU A 202 -2.74 -1.47 -18.69
N ASN A 203 -3.35 -2.60 -18.30
CA ASN A 203 -4.73 -2.91 -18.64
C ASN A 203 -5.64 -3.04 -17.41
N ALA A 204 -5.11 -3.48 -16.26
CA ALA A 204 -5.94 -3.75 -15.09
C ALA A 204 -5.19 -3.67 -13.76
N LEU A 205 -5.95 -3.48 -12.69
CA LEU A 205 -5.50 -3.52 -11.30
C LEU A 205 -5.70 -4.94 -10.73
N TYR A 206 -4.64 -5.51 -10.18
CA TYR A 206 -4.60 -6.86 -9.59
C TYR A 206 -4.63 -6.88 -8.08
N LEU A 207 -4.12 -5.83 -7.45
CA LEU A 207 -4.12 -5.65 -5.99
C LEU A 207 -4.29 -4.17 -5.64
N LEU A 208 -5.12 -3.90 -4.65
CA LEU A 208 -5.23 -2.62 -3.95
C LEU A 208 -5.47 -2.92 -2.47
N GLU A 209 -4.50 -2.63 -1.61
CA GLU A 209 -4.61 -2.96 -0.20
C GLU A 209 -3.82 -2.02 0.71
N PHE A 210 -4.27 -1.89 1.94
CA PHE A 210 -3.51 -1.16 2.96
C PHE A 210 -2.23 -1.92 3.33
N THR A 211 -1.10 -1.22 3.39
CA THR A 211 0.23 -1.83 3.62
C THR A 211 0.35 -2.58 4.94
N ASN A 212 -0.44 -2.22 5.95
CA ASN A 212 -0.49 -2.86 7.27
C ASN A 212 -1.59 -3.93 7.42
N ARG A 213 -2.19 -4.37 6.30
CA ARG A 213 -3.16 -5.48 6.30
C ARG A 213 -2.55 -6.74 6.91
N LYS A 214 -3.33 -7.44 7.72
CA LYS A 214 -2.96 -8.79 8.17
C LYS A 214 -2.80 -9.73 6.97
N ASN A 215 -1.71 -10.52 6.97
CA ASN A 215 -1.43 -11.51 5.92
C ASN A 215 -1.15 -10.92 4.52
N MET A 216 -0.64 -9.69 4.40
CA MET A 216 -0.24 -9.08 3.13
C MET A 216 0.68 -10.02 2.30
N ARG A 217 1.66 -10.67 2.94
CA ARG A 217 2.56 -11.63 2.29
C ARG A 217 1.79 -12.72 1.55
N ARG A 218 0.72 -13.26 2.15
CA ARG A 218 -0.12 -14.29 1.50
C ARG A 218 -0.82 -13.78 0.23
N GLN A 219 -1.19 -12.49 0.18
CA GLN A 219 -1.77 -11.90 -1.05
C GLN A 219 -0.73 -11.84 -2.16
N PHE A 220 0.50 -11.39 -1.84
CA PHE A 220 1.61 -11.40 -2.80
C PHE A 220 1.94 -12.78 -3.32
N ASP A 221 2.08 -13.78 -2.42
CA ASP A 221 2.43 -15.15 -2.79
C ASP A 221 1.33 -15.75 -3.69
N ARG A 222 0.06 -15.48 -3.37
CA ARG A 222 -1.08 -15.90 -4.19
C ARG A 222 -1.04 -15.25 -5.57
N LEU A 223 -0.83 -13.94 -5.63
CA LEU A 223 -0.78 -13.22 -6.90
C LEU A 223 0.38 -13.72 -7.77
N ARG A 224 1.57 -13.89 -7.22
CA ARG A 224 2.72 -14.45 -7.91
C ARG A 224 2.44 -15.85 -8.46
N LYS A 225 1.83 -16.72 -7.64
CA LYS A 225 1.49 -18.08 -8.05
C LYS A 225 0.47 -18.13 -9.20
N VAL A 226 -0.54 -17.26 -9.16
CA VAL A 226 -1.61 -17.25 -10.17
C VAL A 226 -1.16 -16.58 -11.44
N GLN A 227 -0.45 -15.46 -11.35
CA GLN A 227 -0.06 -14.68 -12.51
C GLN A 227 1.22 -15.18 -13.19
N SER A 228 2.10 -15.86 -12.44
CA SER A 228 3.42 -16.33 -12.94
C SER A 228 4.21 -15.20 -13.62
N ARG A 229 4.03 -13.95 -13.17
CA ARG A 229 4.62 -12.72 -13.72
C ARG A 229 5.55 -12.08 -12.70
N ALA A 230 6.61 -11.45 -13.15
CA ALA A 230 7.47 -10.66 -12.30
C ALA A 230 6.69 -9.41 -11.80
N ILE A 231 6.91 -9.04 -10.53
CA ILE A 231 6.39 -7.82 -9.94
C ILE A 231 7.56 -6.86 -9.77
N LEU A 232 7.52 -5.74 -10.45
CA LEU A 232 8.58 -4.72 -10.49
C LEU A 232 8.05 -3.40 -9.96
N PRO A 233 8.88 -2.58 -9.33
CA PRO A 233 8.48 -1.21 -9.00
C PRO A 233 8.15 -0.41 -10.27
N GLY A 234 7.10 0.39 -10.21
CA GLY A 234 6.72 1.27 -11.32
C GLY A 234 5.27 1.68 -11.28
N ARG A 235 4.95 2.72 -12.04
CA ARG A 235 3.61 3.25 -12.24
C ARG A 235 3.08 2.85 -13.61
N THR A 236 1.77 2.74 -13.73
CA THR A 236 1.03 2.50 -14.96
C THR A 236 -0.12 3.49 -15.05
N LYS A 237 -0.76 3.62 -16.19
CA LYS A 237 -1.98 4.42 -16.34
C LYS A 237 -3.08 3.96 -15.37
N ILE A 238 -3.15 2.67 -15.09
CA ILE A 238 -4.09 2.09 -14.12
C ILE A 238 -3.77 2.56 -12.70
N THR A 239 -2.49 2.64 -12.34
CA THR A 239 -2.07 3.16 -11.02
C THR A 239 -2.40 4.65 -10.87
N GLU A 240 -2.23 5.44 -11.93
CA GLU A 240 -2.58 6.87 -11.95
C GLU A 240 -4.10 7.06 -11.84
N GLN A 241 -4.87 6.26 -12.57
CA GLN A 241 -6.32 6.30 -12.52
C GLN A 241 -6.84 5.97 -11.12
N ILE A 242 -6.40 4.86 -10.51
CA ILE A 242 -6.87 4.49 -9.17
C ILE A 242 -6.43 5.49 -8.10
N GLU A 243 -5.26 6.12 -8.23
CA GLU A 243 -4.84 7.19 -7.31
C GLU A 243 -5.78 8.38 -7.37
N ALA A 244 -6.17 8.83 -8.57
CA ALA A 244 -7.13 9.91 -8.77
C ALA A 244 -8.52 9.55 -8.23
N GLU A 245 -9.01 8.34 -8.52
CA GLU A 245 -10.30 7.82 -8.04
C GLU A 245 -10.32 7.71 -6.51
N LEU A 246 -9.24 7.22 -5.86
CA LEU A 246 -9.12 7.19 -4.41
C LEU A 246 -9.15 8.59 -3.80
N GLY A 247 -8.48 9.55 -4.42
CA GLY A 247 -8.54 10.96 -4.00
C GLY A 247 -9.97 11.50 -4.02
N ALA A 248 -10.71 11.26 -5.10
CA ALA A 248 -12.11 11.68 -5.25
C ALA A 248 -13.05 10.93 -4.28
N TYR A 249 -12.85 9.62 -4.08
CA TYR A 249 -13.62 8.82 -3.14
C TYR A 249 -13.45 9.32 -1.69
N PHE A 250 -12.21 9.57 -1.27
CA PHE A 250 -11.97 10.09 0.09
C PHE A 250 -12.40 11.55 0.27
N ALA A 251 -12.55 12.30 -0.81
CA ALA A 251 -13.16 13.63 -0.80
C ALA A 251 -14.70 13.59 -0.80
N GLY A 252 -15.32 12.40 -0.94
CA GLY A 252 -16.78 12.23 -1.01
C GLY A 252 -17.38 12.66 -2.35
N THR A 253 -16.58 12.77 -3.41
CA THR A 253 -17.02 13.21 -4.76
C THR A 253 -17.12 12.05 -5.75
N LEU A 254 -16.70 10.85 -5.39
CA LEU A 254 -16.81 9.62 -6.18
C LEU A 254 -17.48 8.52 -5.38
N THR A 255 -18.47 7.86 -5.95
CA THR A 255 -19.19 6.71 -5.38
C THR A 255 -18.82 5.39 -6.04
N ASP A 256 -18.47 5.43 -7.32
CA ASP A 256 -18.21 4.26 -8.15
C ASP A 256 -16.85 4.37 -8.84
N PHE A 257 -16.07 3.30 -8.77
CA PHE A 257 -14.75 3.21 -9.38
C PHE A 257 -14.84 2.65 -10.79
N GLU A 258 -14.14 3.26 -11.74
CA GLU A 258 -14.08 2.85 -13.15
C GLU A 258 -12.78 2.08 -13.49
N THR A 259 -11.80 2.06 -12.56
CA THR A 259 -10.53 1.37 -12.75
C THR A 259 -10.75 -0.11 -13.12
N PRO A 260 -10.23 -0.59 -14.27
CA PRO A 260 -10.38 -1.99 -14.68
C PRO A 260 -9.73 -2.95 -13.69
N LEU A 261 -10.43 -4.05 -13.36
CA LEU A 261 -9.99 -5.01 -12.35
C LEU A 261 -9.66 -6.37 -12.95
N ALA A 262 -8.58 -6.97 -12.47
CA ALA A 262 -8.22 -8.37 -12.73
C ALA A 262 -8.33 -9.19 -11.44
N THR A 263 -9.48 -9.79 -11.21
CA THR A 263 -9.74 -10.60 -10.01
C THR A 263 -9.14 -12.00 -10.14
N SER A 264 -8.28 -12.37 -9.17
CA SER A 264 -7.66 -13.70 -9.09
C SER A 264 -8.26 -14.48 -7.91
N GLY A 265 -9.16 -15.42 -8.17
CA GLY A 265 -9.83 -16.17 -7.13
C GLY A 265 -10.48 -17.46 -7.66
N THR A 266 -10.99 -18.29 -6.74
CA THR A 266 -11.87 -19.41 -7.10
C THR A 266 -13.19 -18.86 -7.64
N ASP A 267 -13.97 -19.70 -8.35
CA ASP A 267 -15.30 -19.30 -8.85
C ASP A 267 -16.20 -18.78 -7.73
N PHE A 268 -16.18 -19.46 -6.58
CA PHE A 268 -16.93 -19.02 -5.41
C PHE A 268 -16.50 -17.63 -4.92
N GLN A 269 -15.20 -17.35 -4.89
CA GLN A 269 -14.68 -16.04 -4.51
C GLN A 269 -15.08 -14.97 -5.52
N ARG A 270 -14.92 -15.24 -6.81
CA ARG A 270 -15.33 -14.31 -7.87
C ARG A 270 -16.81 -13.98 -7.81
N GLN A 271 -17.66 -15.00 -7.60
CA GLN A 271 -19.11 -14.84 -7.43
C GLN A 271 -19.42 -13.97 -6.19
N THR A 272 -18.74 -14.21 -5.07
CA THR A 272 -18.89 -13.39 -3.86
C THR A 272 -18.46 -11.94 -4.09
N TRP A 273 -17.31 -11.72 -4.76
CA TRP A 273 -16.80 -10.38 -5.05
C TRP A 273 -17.67 -9.62 -6.04
N ALA A 274 -18.23 -10.29 -7.04
CA ALA A 274 -19.20 -9.67 -7.93
C ALA A 274 -20.46 -9.23 -7.16
N ALA A 275 -20.97 -10.05 -6.24
CA ALA A 275 -22.10 -9.66 -5.38
C ALA A 275 -21.75 -8.49 -4.44
N LEU A 276 -20.50 -8.40 -3.95
CA LEU A 276 -20.06 -7.22 -3.15
C LEU A 276 -20.16 -5.92 -3.95
N GLN A 277 -19.78 -5.93 -5.22
CA GLN A 277 -19.82 -4.75 -6.08
C GLN A 277 -21.25 -4.26 -6.38
N THR A 278 -22.28 -5.10 -6.17
CA THR A 278 -23.68 -4.68 -6.31
C THR A 278 -24.26 -4.01 -5.05
N ILE A 279 -23.49 -3.96 -3.95
CA ILE A 279 -23.92 -3.23 -2.74
C ILE A 279 -23.67 -1.74 -2.98
N PRO A 280 -24.74 -0.90 -3.02
CA PRO A 280 -24.59 0.52 -3.28
C PRO A 280 -23.71 1.24 -2.24
N HIS A 281 -23.16 2.38 -2.63
CA HIS A 281 -22.50 3.31 -1.72
C HIS A 281 -23.45 3.73 -0.61
N GLY A 282 -22.97 3.74 0.65
CA GLY A 282 -23.77 4.06 1.82
C GLY A 282 -24.66 2.93 2.35
N GLU A 283 -24.76 1.80 1.63
CA GLU A 283 -25.55 0.66 2.09
C GLU A 283 -24.68 -0.44 2.69
N THR A 284 -25.28 -1.22 3.57
CA THR A 284 -24.63 -2.40 4.17
C THR A 284 -25.46 -3.67 3.98
N ARG A 285 -24.78 -4.81 3.98
CA ARG A 285 -25.42 -6.13 3.99
C ARG A 285 -24.80 -7.00 5.09
N SER A 286 -25.59 -7.90 5.65
CA SER A 286 -25.05 -8.94 6.53
C SER A 286 -24.38 -10.05 5.70
N TYR A 287 -23.50 -10.83 6.33
CA TYR A 287 -22.92 -12.02 5.68
C TYR A 287 -23.97 -13.03 5.22
N ALA A 288 -25.14 -13.11 5.91
CA ALA A 288 -26.26 -13.95 5.52
C ALA A 288 -26.92 -13.43 4.24
N GLN A 289 -27.22 -12.12 4.18
CA GLN A 289 -27.75 -11.50 2.96
C GLN A 289 -26.81 -11.66 1.78
N LEU A 290 -25.50 -11.48 1.97
CA LEU A 290 -24.54 -11.71 0.92
C LEU A 290 -24.52 -13.18 0.44
N ALA A 291 -24.71 -14.15 1.35
CA ALA A 291 -24.85 -15.56 0.99
C ALA A 291 -26.14 -15.84 0.19
N GLU A 292 -27.23 -15.16 0.53
CA GLU A 292 -28.50 -15.20 -0.23
C GLU A 292 -28.33 -14.59 -1.63
N MET A 293 -27.65 -13.43 -1.75
CA MET A 293 -27.39 -12.76 -3.03
C MET A 293 -26.64 -13.65 -4.02
N ILE A 294 -25.76 -14.54 -3.56
CA ILE A 294 -25.05 -15.50 -4.42
C ILE A 294 -25.78 -16.84 -4.58
N GLY A 295 -27.05 -16.96 -4.11
CA GLY A 295 -27.83 -18.17 -4.20
C GLY A 295 -27.36 -19.32 -3.30
N LYS A 296 -26.60 -19.05 -2.25
CA LYS A 296 -26.00 -20.04 -1.34
C LYS A 296 -26.21 -19.68 0.13
N PRO A 297 -27.47 -19.62 0.62
CA PRO A 297 -27.79 -19.08 1.95
C PRO A 297 -27.12 -19.86 3.11
N SER A 298 -26.80 -21.14 2.92
CA SER A 298 -26.08 -21.93 3.94
C SER A 298 -24.57 -21.67 3.98
N ALA A 299 -23.99 -20.94 2.98
CA ALA A 299 -22.55 -20.77 2.83
C ALA A 299 -21.99 -19.54 3.58
N VAL A 300 -22.64 -19.05 4.63
CA VAL A 300 -22.28 -17.80 5.34
C VAL A 300 -20.80 -17.75 5.77
N ARG A 301 -20.24 -18.87 6.30
CA ARG A 301 -18.82 -18.93 6.67
C ARG A 301 -17.88 -18.87 5.47
N ALA A 302 -18.24 -19.50 4.36
CA ALA A 302 -17.45 -19.48 3.13
C ALA A 302 -17.47 -18.08 2.49
N VAL A 303 -18.62 -17.41 2.51
CA VAL A 303 -18.78 -16.02 2.09
C VAL A 303 -17.92 -15.08 2.95
N ALA A 304 -17.93 -15.24 4.29
CA ALA A 304 -17.06 -14.45 5.17
C ALA A 304 -15.57 -14.67 4.86
N SER A 305 -15.17 -15.90 4.56
CA SER A 305 -13.81 -16.22 4.12
C SER A 305 -13.48 -15.58 2.76
N ALA A 306 -14.39 -15.62 1.79
CA ALA A 306 -14.22 -14.98 0.48
C ALA A 306 -14.10 -13.45 0.62
N ASN A 307 -14.95 -12.84 1.45
CA ASN A 307 -14.89 -11.42 1.82
C ASN A 307 -13.53 -11.02 2.40
N ALA A 308 -13.01 -11.80 3.35
CA ALA A 308 -11.70 -11.58 3.96
C ALA A 308 -10.52 -11.82 2.99
N ASN A 309 -10.71 -12.56 1.90
CA ASN A 309 -9.69 -12.80 0.87
C ASN A 309 -9.73 -11.81 -0.30
N ASN A 310 -10.63 -10.80 -0.26
CA ASN A 310 -10.61 -9.71 -1.22
C ASN A 310 -9.24 -9.02 -1.21
N GLY A 311 -8.65 -8.84 -2.38
CA GLY A 311 -7.37 -8.17 -2.58
C GLY A 311 -7.49 -6.81 -3.27
N LEU A 312 -8.72 -6.35 -3.53
CA LEU A 312 -9.03 -5.09 -4.19
C LEU A 312 -9.92 -4.24 -3.26
N ALA A 313 -9.32 -3.84 -2.14
CA ALA A 313 -10.01 -3.07 -1.09
C ALA A 313 -10.63 -1.80 -1.67
N LEU A 314 -11.74 -1.36 -1.12
CA LEU A 314 -12.56 -0.21 -1.53
C LEU A 314 -13.34 -0.46 -2.81
N ILE A 315 -12.68 -0.75 -3.93
CA ILE A 315 -13.33 -1.01 -5.23
C ILE A 315 -14.26 -2.23 -5.14
N ILE A 316 -13.80 -3.31 -4.49
CA ILE A 316 -14.67 -4.40 -4.07
C ILE A 316 -15.02 -4.13 -2.60
N PRO A 317 -16.22 -3.63 -2.31
CA PRO A 317 -16.52 -2.98 -1.02
C PRO A 317 -16.81 -3.98 0.10
N CYS A 318 -15.82 -4.82 0.43
CA CYS A 318 -15.92 -5.80 1.51
C CYS A 318 -16.14 -5.17 2.90
N HIS A 319 -15.90 -3.87 3.04
CA HIS A 319 -16.21 -3.09 4.25
C HIS A 319 -17.74 -2.88 4.43
N ARG A 320 -18.54 -2.92 3.36
CA ARG A 320 -20.03 -2.80 3.43
C ARG A 320 -20.71 -4.05 4.00
N VAL A 321 -19.95 -5.12 4.31
CA VAL A 321 -20.52 -6.34 4.92
C VAL A 321 -20.33 -6.33 6.42
N ILE A 322 -21.43 -6.35 7.18
CA ILE A 322 -21.47 -6.25 8.64
C ILE A 322 -22.03 -7.52 9.29
N ALA A 323 -21.96 -7.63 10.60
CA ALA A 323 -22.57 -8.72 11.34
C ALA A 323 -24.10 -8.56 11.41
N LYS A 324 -24.84 -9.69 11.56
CA LYS A 324 -26.32 -9.69 11.62
C LYS A 324 -26.89 -8.80 12.74
N ASN A 325 -26.15 -8.63 13.82
CA ASN A 325 -26.55 -7.79 14.97
C ASN A 325 -26.16 -6.30 14.81
N GLY A 326 -25.76 -5.87 13.60
CA GLY A 326 -25.34 -4.50 13.34
C GLY A 326 -23.87 -4.19 13.72
N GLY A 327 -23.15 -5.11 14.35
CA GLY A 327 -21.74 -4.93 14.65
C GLY A 327 -20.87 -4.96 13.39
N LEU A 328 -19.72 -4.30 13.44
CA LEU A 328 -18.81 -4.17 12.26
C LEU A 328 -18.38 -5.52 11.66
N GLY A 329 -18.31 -6.61 12.47
CA GLY A 329 -17.73 -7.87 12.01
C GLY A 329 -16.22 -7.75 11.74
N GLY A 330 -15.68 -8.61 10.86
CA GLY A 330 -14.26 -8.59 10.48
C GLY A 330 -13.96 -7.63 9.33
N TYR A 331 -12.73 -7.09 9.30
CA TYR A 331 -12.18 -6.38 8.15
C TYR A 331 -10.66 -6.55 8.09
N ALA A 332 -10.14 -6.90 6.92
CA ALA A 332 -8.71 -7.17 6.77
C ALA A 332 -7.84 -5.91 6.92
N GLY A 333 -8.37 -4.75 6.55
CA GLY A 333 -7.73 -3.44 6.74
C GLY A 333 -7.84 -2.87 8.15
N GLY A 334 -8.51 -3.58 9.09
CA GLY A 334 -8.71 -3.15 10.48
C GLY A 334 -10.09 -2.51 10.72
N LEU A 335 -10.68 -2.78 11.88
CA LEU A 335 -12.05 -2.34 12.22
C LEU A 335 -12.19 -0.81 12.27
N SER A 336 -11.15 -0.10 12.70
CA SER A 336 -11.13 1.37 12.71
C SER A 336 -11.36 1.94 11.29
N ARG A 337 -10.61 1.43 10.29
CA ARG A 337 -10.83 1.86 8.90
C ARG A 337 -12.21 1.49 8.39
N LYS A 338 -12.71 0.31 8.76
CA LYS A 338 -14.07 -0.10 8.36
C LYS A 338 -15.11 0.87 8.87
N SER A 339 -15.03 1.28 10.13
CA SER A 339 -15.93 2.31 10.69
C SER A 339 -15.83 3.61 9.91
N GLN A 340 -14.59 4.10 9.70
CA GLN A 340 -14.37 5.35 8.96
C GLN A 340 -14.92 5.30 7.52
N LEU A 341 -14.79 4.16 6.84
CA LEU A 341 -15.32 3.98 5.48
C LEU A 341 -16.84 4.00 5.48
N LEU A 342 -17.49 3.30 6.42
CA LEU A 342 -18.94 3.33 6.57
C LEU A 342 -19.46 4.72 6.94
N ASP A 343 -18.74 5.44 7.82
CA ASP A 343 -19.07 6.82 8.19
C ASP A 343 -18.87 7.81 7.03
N LEU A 344 -17.88 7.55 6.15
CA LEU A 344 -17.65 8.35 4.93
C LEU A 344 -18.79 8.15 3.94
N GLU A 345 -19.21 6.90 3.75
CA GLU A 345 -20.25 6.53 2.79
C GLU A 345 -21.70 6.83 3.28
N ALA A 346 -21.90 7.05 4.56
CA ALA A 346 -23.23 7.36 5.14
C ALA A 346 -23.66 8.83 4.96
N LYS A 347 -22.82 9.65 4.34
CA LYS A 347 -23.05 11.08 4.07
C LYS A 347 -23.76 11.30 2.75
#